data_b59fc7775c63992bd41ee7a918f894a8
#
_entry.id   b59fc7775c63992bd41ee7a918f894a8
#
_cell.length_a   1.000
_cell.length_b   1.000
_cell.length_c   1.000
_cell.angle_alpha   90.00
_cell.angle_beta   90.00
_cell.angle_gamma   90.00
#
_symmetry.space_group_name_H-M   'P 1'
#
loop_
_entity.id
_entity.type
_entity.pdbx_description
1 polymer ?
#
loop_
_entity_poly.entity_id
_entity_poly.type
_entity_poly.pdbx_seq_one_letter_code
_entity_poly.pdbx_strand_id
1 'polypeptide(L)'
;MVFTIFRIAGNISNKDMQQLWAKVLNEEYKKPNSHSYRTLEKLYHLSKNEASLFKNCADFRIETPYNEVFVLSSEETFSKNDSNINLDEFIVDEASDWIQIITVAYQLSHEKLTLLAECGILSSILVTSHLSIEKGESTKLFNSTAIIDISLSEHCKYEELTFDINGFRFTDSAIQLFPIIESKPKIEFVLDVARLIEHYNPDFIVRVYEVIDIDEDGCYVYNDDYDILHSKKYSECTELPDLNKLDQEIKNGGACTWK
;
A
#
# COMPACT_ATOMS: atom_id res chain seq x y z
N MET A 1 -23.49 -14.22 18.01
CA MET A 1 -22.84 -13.06 17.34
C MET A 1 -23.88 -12.08 16.81
N VAL A 2 -24.84 -12.47 15.98
CA VAL A 2 -25.85 -11.61 15.34
C VAL A 2 -26.58 -10.67 16.32
N PHE A 3 -27.05 -11.15 17.48
CA PHE A 3 -27.71 -10.31 18.50
C PHE A 3 -26.82 -9.20 19.07
N THR A 4 -25.52 -9.45 19.21
CA THR A 4 -24.58 -8.44 19.68
C THR A 4 -24.39 -7.35 18.65
N ILE A 5 -24.32 -7.72 17.37
CA ILE A 5 -24.18 -6.80 16.24
C ILE A 5 -25.42 -5.90 16.13
N PHE A 6 -26.64 -6.45 16.25
CA PHE A 6 -27.87 -5.65 16.27
C PHE A 6 -27.92 -4.64 17.41
N ARG A 7 -27.47 -5.04 18.60
CA ARG A 7 -27.41 -4.13 19.78
C ARG A 7 -26.41 -2.99 19.56
N ILE A 8 -25.28 -3.28 18.94
CA ILE A 8 -24.26 -2.28 18.61
C ILE A 8 -24.80 -1.33 17.55
N ALA A 9 -25.30 -1.84 16.43
CA ALA A 9 -25.82 -1.06 15.32
C ALA A 9 -26.97 -0.14 15.73
N GLY A 10 -27.83 -0.58 16.67
CA GLY A 10 -28.96 0.20 17.18
C GLY A 10 -28.57 1.44 17.99
N ASN A 11 -27.35 1.49 18.52
CA ASN A 11 -26.85 2.62 19.32
C ASN A 11 -26.06 3.66 18.50
N ILE A 12 -25.89 3.43 17.19
CA ILE A 12 -25.12 4.32 16.32
C ILE A 12 -26.03 5.41 15.78
N SER A 13 -25.76 6.65 16.14
CA SER A 13 -26.53 7.82 15.71
C SER A 13 -26.07 8.39 14.36
N ASN A 14 -24.83 8.11 13.93
CA ASN A 14 -24.26 8.62 12.69
C ASN A 14 -24.74 7.79 11.48
N LYS A 15 -25.33 8.45 10.49
CA LYS A 15 -25.96 7.82 9.33
C LYS A 15 -24.96 7.03 8.45
N ASP A 16 -23.74 7.53 8.30
CA ASP A 16 -22.73 6.86 7.48
C ASP A 16 -22.25 5.58 8.17
N MET A 17 -22.04 5.64 9.49
CA MET A 17 -21.73 4.47 10.31
C MET A 17 -22.89 3.47 10.33
N GLN A 18 -24.14 3.93 10.34
CA GLN A 18 -25.31 3.03 10.22
C GLN A 18 -25.29 2.25 8.91
N GLN A 19 -24.95 2.92 7.78
CA GLN A 19 -24.83 2.26 6.49
C GLN A 19 -23.70 1.19 6.50
N LEU A 20 -22.57 1.52 7.11
CA LEU A 20 -21.45 0.60 7.25
C LEU A 20 -21.86 -0.66 8.04
N TRP A 21 -22.54 -0.47 9.17
CA TRP A 21 -23.05 -1.57 9.98
C TRP A 21 -24.15 -2.39 9.30
N ALA A 22 -24.96 -1.76 8.45
CA ALA A 22 -25.93 -2.47 7.64
C ALA A 22 -25.27 -3.45 6.66
N LYS A 23 -24.10 -3.09 6.09
CA LYS A 23 -23.30 -3.98 5.25
C LYS A 23 -22.73 -5.16 6.05
N VAL A 24 -22.16 -4.90 7.23
CA VAL A 24 -21.70 -5.96 8.14
C VAL A 24 -22.80 -6.97 8.43
N LEU A 25 -23.99 -6.46 8.78
CA LEU A 25 -25.16 -7.32 9.05
C LEU A 25 -25.57 -8.14 7.84
N ASN A 26 -25.55 -7.55 6.66
CA ASN A 26 -25.87 -8.26 5.42
C ASN A 26 -24.86 -9.37 5.09
N GLU A 27 -23.58 -9.12 5.30
CA GLU A 27 -22.55 -10.14 5.10
C GLU A 27 -22.63 -11.26 6.14
N GLU A 28 -22.80 -10.92 7.41
CA GLU A 28 -23.02 -11.91 8.47
C GLU A 28 -24.31 -12.74 8.27
N TYR A 29 -25.34 -12.14 7.67
CA TYR A 29 -26.55 -12.89 7.29
C TYR A 29 -26.29 -13.88 6.17
N LYS A 30 -25.52 -13.49 5.15
CA LYS A 30 -25.16 -14.36 4.02
C LYS A 30 -24.19 -15.46 4.41
N LYS A 31 -23.19 -15.10 5.21
CA LYS A 31 -22.13 -16.00 5.67
C LYS A 31 -21.88 -15.77 7.17
N PRO A 32 -22.53 -16.53 8.05
CA PRO A 32 -22.35 -16.41 9.48
C PRO A 32 -20.89 -16.59 9.92
N ASN A 33 -20.42 -15.72 10.81
CA ASN A 33 -19.02 -15.62 11.28
C ASN A 33 -18.01 -15.19 10.20
N SER A 34 -18.46 -14.41 9.22
CA SER A 34 -17.60 -13.79 8.22
C SER A 34 -16.61 -12.78 8.83
N HIS A 35 -16.99 -12.17 9.95
CA HIS A 35 -16.15 -11.23 10.70
C HIS A 35 -15.85 -11.73 12.11
N SER A 36 -14.61 -11.54 12.56
CA SER A 36 -14.27 -11.84 13.95
C SER A 36 -14.91 -10.82 14.90
N TYR A 37 -15.17 -11.23 16.14
CA TYR A 37 -15.64 -10.29 17.16
C TYR A 37 -14.69 -9.09 17.33
N ARG A 38 -13.39 -9.33 17.29
CA ARG A 38 -12.35 -8.29 17.35
C ARG A 38 -12.45 -7.29 16.19
N THR A 39 -12.76 -7.77 14.97
CA THR A 39 -12.98 -6.92 13.79
C THR A 39 -14.18 -5.99 14.00
N LEU A 40 -15.28 -6.54 14.50
CA LEU A 40 -16.50 -5.78 14.76
C LEU A 40 -16.32 -4.78 15.91
N GLU A 41 -15.57 -5.13 16.94
CA GLU A 41 -15.23 -4.24 18.04
C GLU A 41 -14.39 -3.05 17.56
N LYS A 42 -13.39 -3.28 16.71
CA LYS A 42 -12.62 -2.19 16.10
C LYS A 42 -13.52 -1.25 15.31
N LEU A 43 -14.37 -1.80 14.42
CA LEU A 43 -15.29 -0.99 13.64
C LEU A 43 -16.23 -0.15 14.53
N TYR A 44 -16.67 -0.69 15.66
CA TYR A 44 -17.53 0.01 16.62
C TYR A 44 -16.86 1.23 17.25
N HIS A 45 -15.57 1.14 17.53
CA HIS A 45 -14.80 2.22 18.15
C HIS A 45 -14.29 3.28 17.18
N LEU A 46 -14.33 3.03 15.87
CA LEU A 46 -13.95 4.04 14.89
C LEU A 46 -14.93 5.21 14.85
N SER A 47 -14.42 6.41 14.99
CA SER A 47 -15.16 7.62 14.65
C SER A 47 -15.37 7.71 13.13
N LYS A 48 -16.30 8.58 12.70
CA LYS A 48 -16.52 8.84 11.26
C LYS A 48 -15.23 9.27 10.54
N ASN A 49 -14.43 10.13 11.18
CA ASN A 49 -13.20 10.65 10.59
C ASN A 49 -12.14 9.54 10.44
N GLU A 50 -11.99 8.69 11.46
CA GLU A 50 -11.08 7.54 11.42
C GLU A 50 -11.53 6.51 10.40
N ALA A 51 -12.83 6.23 10.27
CA ALA A 51 -13.36 5.34 9.25
C ALA A 51 -13.13 5.89 7.83
N SER A 52 -13.28 7.20 7.63
CA SER A 52 -12.97 7.87 6.37
C SER A 52 -11.47 7.82 6.05
N LEU A 53 -10.62 8.05 7.04
CA LEU A 53 -9.18 7.97 6.91
C LEU A 53 -8.75 6.53 6.61
N PHE A 54 -9.32 5.54 7.28
CA PHE A 54 -9.06 4.12 7.02
C PHE A 54 -9.40 3.76 5.57
N LYS A 55 -10.58 4.15 5.08
CA LYS A 55 -10.98 3.95 3.68
C LYS A 55 -9.95 4.56 2.73
N ASN A 56 -9.57 5.81 2.97
CA ASN A 56 -8.58 6.50 2.14
C ASN A 56 -7.23 5.77 2.12
N CYS A 57 -6.73 5.34 3.27
CA CYS A 57 -5.48 4.58 3.34
C CYS A 57 -5.59 3.21 2.65
N ALA A 58 -6.74 2.55 2.77
CA ALA A 58 -6.96 1.26 2.11
C ALA A 58 -7.04 1.37 0.57
N ASP A 59 -7.40 2.55 0.05
CA ASP A 59 -7.38 2.82 -1.40
C ASP A 59 -5.93 2.94 -1.96
N PHE A 60 -4.93 3.13 -1.08
CA PHE A 60 -3.50 3.20 -1.40
C PHE A 60 -2.70 2.01 -0.85
N ARG A 61 -3.33 0.85 -0.73
CA ARG A 61 -2.63 -0.33 -0.27
C ARG A 61 -1.78 -0.96 -1.35
N ILE A 62 -0.69 -1.58 -0.92
CA ILE A 62 0.15 -2.48 -1.72
C ILE A 62 0.24 -3.82 -0.98
N GLU A 63 0.18 -4.90 -1.72
CA GLU A 63 0.30 -6.27 -1.21
C GLU A 63 1.61 -6.88 -1.72
N THR A 64 2.36 -7.52 -0.84
CA THR A 64 3.62 -8.21 -1.20
C THR A 64 3.36 -9.67 -1.54
N PRO A 65 4.32 -10.38 -2.18
CA PRO A 65 4.22 -11.82 -2.43
C PRO A 65 4.05 -12.67 -1.16
N TYR A 66 4.36 -12.09 0.00
CA TYR A 66 4.24 -12.74 1.31
C TYR A 66 2.86 -12.55 1.95
N ASN A 67 1.87 -12.08 1.20
CA ASN A 67 0.51 -11.76 1.67
C ASN A 67 0.49 -10.67 2.75
N GLU A 68 1.49 -9.81 2.79
CA GLU A 68 1.48 -8.65 3.65
C GLU A 68 0.86 -7.47 2.92
N VAL A 69 -0.05 -6.76 3.57
CA VAL A 69 -0.75 -5.61 3.00
C VAL A 69 -0.27 -4.35 3.70
N PHE A 70 0.32 -3.45 2.94
CA PHE A 70 0.92 -2.22 3.45
C PHE A 70 0.21 -0.97 2.95
N VAL A 71 0.30 0.10 3.74
CA VAL A 71 0.29 1.48 3.27
C VAL A 71 1.71 2.03 3.41
N LEU A 72 2.24 2.60 2.35
CA LEU A 72 3.61 3.09 2.29
C LEU A 72 3.82 4.27 3.26
N SER A 73 4.97 4.33 3.91
CA SER A 73 5.35 5.42 4.82
C SER A 73 6.85 5.67 4.75
N SER A 74 7.22 6.94 4.73
CA SER A 74 8.60 7.40 4.81
C SER A 74 8.92 7.89 6.21
N GLU A 75 9.10 7.00 7.17
CA GLU A 75 9.71 7.43 8.42
C GLU A 75 11.23 7.32 8.35
N GLU A 76 11.92 8.43 8.54
CA GLU A 76 13.37 8.51 8.72
C GLU A 76 13.79 7.94 10.08
N THR A 77 13.57 6.67 10.35
CA THR A 77 14.10 6.06 11.56
C THR A 77 15.09 4.93 11.27
N PHE A 78 15.91 5.09 10.26
CA PHE A 78 17.17 4.37 10.22
C PHE A 78 18.30 5.37 10.48
N SER A 79 18.57 5.59 11.78
CA SER A 79 19.85 6.18 12.18
C SER A 79 20.98 5.34 11.58
N LYS A 80 21.90 5.98 10.85
CA LYS A 80 23.15 5.45 10.31
C LYS A 80 24.13 4.98 11.42
N ASN A 81 23.69 4.17 12.36
CA ASN A 81 24.48 3.79 13.53
C ASN A 81 24.62 2.28 13.73
N ASP A 82 24.77 1.50 12.67
CA ASP A 82 25.36 0.17 12.82
C ASP A 82 26.55 0.00 11.87
N SER A 83 27.64 0.55 12.37
CA SER A 83 29.00 0.34 11.91
C SER A 83 29.42 -1.10 12.12
N ASN A 84 29.14 -2.03 11.21
CA ASN A 84 29.93 -3.28 11.04
C ASN A 84 29.34 -4.26 10.00
N ILE A 85 28.51 -3.81 9.08
CA ILE A 85 28.22 -4.59 7.90
C ILE A 85 28.97 -3.96 6.75
N ASN A 86 29.75 -4.74 6.03
CA ASN A 86 30.45 -4.32 4.83
C ASN A 86 29.41 -4.05 3.75
N LEU A 87 28.93 -2.81 3.68
CA LEU A 87 27.79 -2.34 2.88
C LEU A 87 28.23 -1.82 1.50
N ASP A 88 29.34 -2.36 0.96
CA ASP A 88 29.77 -1.99 -0.40
C ASP A 88 28.84 -2.52 -1.51
N GLU A 89 27.73 -3.17 -1.16
CA GLU A 89 26.76 -3.75 -2.11
C GLU A 89 25.29 -3.31 -1.90
N PHE A 90 25.01 -2.38 -0.99
CA PHE A 90 23.62 -1.93 -0.78
C PHE A 90 23.36 -0.57 -1.44
N ILE A 91 22.60 -0.58 -2.52
CA ILE A 91 21.93 0.61 -3.09
C ILE A 91 20.72 0.96 -2.19
N VAL A 92 20.98 1.28 -0.92
CA VAL A 92 19.90 1.51 0.07
C VAL A 92 19.63 2.99 0.29
N ASP A 93 20.53 3.89 -0.12
CA ASP A 93 20.39 5.33 0.18
C ASP A 93 19.35 6.07 -0.69
N GLU A 94 18.90 5.50 -1.80
CA GLU A 94 17.95 6.17 -2.72
C GLU A 94 16.50 5.63 -2.60
N ALA A 95 16.34 4.41 -2.07
CA ALA A 95 15.01 3.77 -1.98
C ALA A 95 14.05 4.43 -0.96
N SER A 96 14.56 5.15 0.05
CA SER A 96 13.72 5.85 1.02
C SER A 96 13.07 7.11 0.44
N ASP A 97 13.69 7.73 -0.55
CA ASP A 97 13.26 9.02 -1.09
C ASP A 97 11.96 8.88 -1.91
N TRP A 98 11.81 7.79 -2.68
CA TRP A 98 10.61 7.58 -3.47
C TRP A 98 9.35 7.33 -2.61
N ILE A 99 9.49 6.65 -1.47
CA ILE A 99 8.39 6.45 -0.53
C ILE A 99 7.95 7.79 0.06
N GLN A 100 8.89 8.69 0.36
CA GLN A 100 8.59 10.03 0.84
C GLN A 100 7.77 10.81 -0.19
N ILE A 101 8.14 10.73 -1.48
CA ILE A 101 7.39 11.37 -2.56
C ILE A 101 5.95 10.88 -2.61
N ILE A 102 5.74 9.56 -2.60
CA ILE A 102 4.40 8.96 -2.63
C ILE A 102 3.58 9.38 -1.41
N THR A 103 4.16 9.34 -0.21
CA THR A 103 3.41 9.70 1.01
C THR A 103 2.99 11.15 1.02
N VAL A 104 3.79 12.05 0.48
CA VAL A 104 3.45 13.48 0.33
C VAL A 104 2.39 13.67 -0.75
N ALA A 105 2.58 13.09 -1.95
CA ALA A 105 1.65 13.25 -3.08
C ALA A 105 0.24 12.75 -2.74
N TYR A 106 0.12 11.65 -2.00
CA TYR A 106 -1.16 11.06 -1.61
C TYR A 106 -1.62 11.45 -0.20
N GLN A 107 -0.94 12.41 0.45
CA GLN A 107 -1.27 12.93 1.77
C GLN A 107 -1.36 11.85 2.88
N LEU A 108 -0.52 10.84 2.76
CA LEU A 108 -0.38 9.76 3.74
C LEU A 108 0.61 10.19 4.85
N SER A 109 0.28 11.27 5.56
CA SER A 109 1.17 11.79 6.60
C SER A 109 1.34 10.79 7.74
N HIS A 110 2.53 10.75 8.33
CA HIS A 110 2.85 9.90 9.47
C HIS A 110 1.81 10.03 10.60
N GLU A 111 1.38 11.25 10.93
CA GLU A 111 0.35 11.52 11.94
C GLU A 111 -0.96 10.76 11.67
N LYS A 112 -1.41 10.74 10.42
CA LYS A 112 -2.63 10.02 10.02
C LYS A 112 -2.45 8.50 10.13
N LEU A 113 -1.28 7.99 9.73
CA LEU A 113 -0.98 6.57 9.82
C LEU A 113 -0.85 6.11 11.28
N THR A 114 -0.21 6.92 12.13
CA THR A 114 -0.12 6.66 13.57
C THR A 114 -1.49 6.65 14.23
N LEU A 115 -2.38 7.57 13.88
CA LEU A 115 -3.77 7.55 14.38
C LEU A 115 -4.47 6.24 14.02
N LEU A 116 -4.32 5.74 12.81
CA LEU A 116 -4.89 4.44 12.42
C LEU A 116 -4.21 3.26 13.13
N ALA A 117 -2.92 3.37 13.45
CA ALA A 117 -2.22 2.37 14.26
C ALA A 117 -2.76 2.34 15.71
N GLU A 118 -3.03 3.50 16.31
CA GLU A 118 -3.68 3.61 17.62
C GLU A 118 -5.09 3.00 17.62
N CYS A 119 -5.83 3.15 16.52
CA CYS A 119 -7.13 2.48 16.34
C CYS A 119 -6.98 0.96 16.10
N GLY A 120 -5.77 0.44 15.96
CA GLY A 120 -5.50 -0.96 15.66
C GLY A 120 -5.87 -1.39 14.22
N ILE A 121 -5.99 -0.44 13.32
CA ILE A 121 -6.18 -0.66 11.88
C ILE A 121 -4.85 -1.00 11.23
N LEU A 122 -3.80 -0.27 11.58
CA LEU A 122 -2.43 -0.52 11.14
C LEU A 122 -1.59 -1.15 12.26
N SER A 123 -0.43 -1.69 11.89
CA SER A 123 0.59 -2.10 12.86
C SER A 123 1.05 -0.91 13.70
N SER A 124 1.41 -1.15 14.97
CA SER A 124 1.91 -0.09 15.86
C SER A 124 3.35 0.32 15.59
N ILE A 125 4.01 -0.39 14.70
CA ILE A 125 5.40 -0.14 14.29
C ILE A 125 5.48 -0.13 12.76
N LEU A 126 6.43 0.63 12.26
CA LEU A 126 6.84 0.56 10.87
C LEU A 126 7.42 -0.83 10.59
N VAL A 127 7.09 -1.40 9.46
CA VAL A 127 7.58 -2.71 9.02
C VAL A 127 8.30 -2.54 7.69
N THR A 128 9.44 -3.20 7.55
CA THR A 128 10.14 -3.33 6.28
C THR A 128 9.92 -4.72 5.72
N SER A 129 9.46 -4.81 4.49
CA SER A 129 9.39 -6.07 3.74
C SER A 129 10.55 -6.09 2.74
N HIS A 130 11.40 -7.10 2.85
CA HIS A 130 12.56 -7.30 1.99
C HIS A 130 12.15 -8.21 0.83
N LEU A 131 12.23 -7.70 -0.39
CA LEU A 131 11.93 -8.46 -1.61
C LEU A 131 13.23 -8.75 -2.34
N SER A 132 13.58 -10.01 -2.47
CA SER A 132 14.73 -10.43 -3.27
C SER A 132 14.31 -10.70 -4.71
N ILE A 133 15.15 -10.29 -5.65
CA ILE A 133 14.97 -10.46 -7.09
C ILE A 133 16.22 -11.12 -7.64
N GLU A 134 16.11 -12.37 -8.04
CA GLU A 134 17.17 -13.11 -8.69
C GLU A 134 17.16 -12.85 -10.20
N LYS A 135 18.33 -12.96 -10.83
CA LYS A 135 18.48 -12.78 -12.29
C LYS A 135 17.72 -13.84 -13.05
N GLY A 136 16.81 -13.41 -13.92
CA GLY A 136 15.90 -14.29 -14.66
C GLY A 136 14.58 -14.58 -13.95
N GLU A 137 14.41 -14.10 -12.72
CA GLU A 137 13.15 -14.16 -11.99
C GLU A 137 12.53 -12.78 -11.83
N SER A 138 11.29 -12.72 -11.38
CA SER A 138 10.61 -11.48 -11.04
C SER A 138 9.91 -11.58 -9.70
N THR A 139 9.78 -10.44 -9.01
CA THR A 139 8.93 -10.29 -7.85
C THR A 139 7.73 -9.41 -8.19
N LYS A 140 6.62 -9.59 -7.50
CA LYS A 140 5.38 -8.89 -7.81
C LYS A 140 4.81 -8.18 -6.59
N LEU A 141 4.40 -6.94 -6.81
CA LEU A 141 3.57 -6.21 -5.88
C LEU A 141 2.15 -6.15 -6.43
N PHE A 142 1.17 -6.27 -5.56
CA PHE A 142 -0.21 -6.44 -5.96
C PHE A 142 -1.09 -5.35 -5.35
N ASN A 143 -2.14 -5.03 -6.06
CA ASN A 143 -3.37 -4.55 -5.49
C ASN A 143 -4.54 -5.04 -6.36
N SER A 144 -5.79 -4.81 -5.94
CA SER A 144 -6.94 -5.35 -6.67
C SER A 144 -7.19 -4.68 -8.04
N THR A 145 -6.38 -3.72 -8.47
CA THR A 145 -6.52 -3.04 -9.78
C THR A 145 -5.35 -3.28 -10.71
N ALA A 146 -4.16 -3.52 -10.17
CA ALA A 146 -2.96 -3.73 -10.98
C ALA A 146 -1.89 -4.52 -10.24
N ILE A 147 -0.95 -5.08 -11.00
CA ILE A 147 0.23 -5.80 -10.54
C ILE A 147 1.47 -5.07 -11.04
N ILE A 148 2.40 -4.77 -10.15
CA ILE A 148 3.74 -4.30 -10.50
C ILE A 148 4.65 -5.52 -10.55
N ASP A 149 5.21 -5.81 -11.71
CA ASP A 149 6.18 -6.90 -11.94
C ASP A 149 7.58 -6.28 -12.05
N ILE A 150 8.49 -6.70 -11.17
CA ILE A 150 9.83 -6.15 -11.06
C ILE A 150 10.83 -7.27 -11.32
N SER A 151 11.71 -7.09 -12.30
CA SER A 151 12.77 -8.03 -12.66
C SER A 151 14.10 -7.29 -12.84
N LEU A 152 15.21 -8.02 -12.83
CA LEU A 152 16.52 -7.43 -13.10
C LEU A 152 16.73 -7.25 -14.61
N SER A 153 17.36 -6.11 -14.98
CA SER A 153 17.83 -5.86 -16.33
C SER A 153 18.87 -6.90 -16.75
N GLU A 154 18.88 -7.29 -18.04
CA GLU A 154 19.92 -8.18 -18.60
C GLU A 154 21.33 -7.64 -18.40
N HIS A 155 21.46 -6.31 -18.30
CA HIS A 155 22.72 -5.61 -18.09
C HIS A 155 23.11 -5.45 -16.63
N CYS A 156 22.25 -5.84 -15.70
CA CYS A 156 22.54 -5.84 -14.27
C CYS A 156 23.75 -6.74 -13.97
N LYS A 157 24.69 -6.22 -13.20
CA LYS A 157 25.94 -6.91 -12.83
C LYS A 157 25.75 -7.89 -11.67
N TYR A 158 24.65 -7.74 -10.94
CA TYR A 158 24.33 -8.54 -9.76
C TYR A 158 23.50 -9.74 -10.14
N GLU A 159 23.72 -10.88 -9.50
CA GLU A 159 22.88 -12.07 -9.65
C GLU A 159 21.58 -11.96 -8.84
N GLU A 160 21.59 -11.13 -7.78
CA GLU A 160 20.47 -10.88 -6.90
C GLU A 160 20.53 -9.44 -6.40
N LEU A 161 19.38 -8.77 -6.33
CA LEU A 161 19.22 -7.49 -5.66
C LEU A 161 18.04 -7.57 -4.69
N THR A 162 18.18 -6.89 -3.56
CA THR A 162 17.08 -6.75 -2.58
C THR A 162 16.45 -5.38 -2.72
N PHE A 163 15.13 -5.36 -2.70
CA PHE A 163 14.31 -4.17 -2.73
C PHE A 163 13.45 -4.10 -1.45
N ASP A 164 13.51 -2.98 -0.77
CA ASP A 164 12.85 -2.78 0.51
C ASP A 164 11.57 -1.95 0.38
N ILE A 165 10.50 -2.43 1.00
CA ILE A 165 9.25 -1.69 1.14
C ILE A 165 9.03 -1.34 2.60
N ASN A 166 8.98 -0.05 2.89
CA ASN A 166 8.71 0.47 4.23
C ASN A 166 7.26 0.96 4.33
N GLY A 167 6.58 0.57 5.38
CA GLY A 167 5.21 0.99 5.59
C GLY A 167 4.57 0.46 6.85
N PHE A 168 3.35 0.90 7.10
CA PHE A 168 2.50 0.31 8.13
C PHE A 168 1.69 -0.84 7.55
N ARG A 169 1.79 -2.01 8.16
CA ARG A 169 1.01 -3.18 7.75
C ARG A 169 -0.43 -3.08 8.24
N PHE A 170 -1.39 -3.36 7.39
CA PHE A 170 -2.77 -3.52 7.82
C PHE A 170 -2.92 -4.76 8.71
N THR A 171 -3.66 -4.63 9.79
CA THR A 171 -3.98 -5.78 10.66
C THR A 171 -5.00 -6.69 9.98
N ASP A 172 -5.00 -7.97 10.32
CA ASP A 172 -5.96 -8.95 9.78
C ASP A 172 -7.42 -8.49 9.96
N SER A 173 -7.70 -7.82 11.08
CA SER A 173 -9.03 -7.23 11.32
C SER A 173 -9.35 -6.10 10.35
N ALA A 174 -8.38 -5.30 9.96
CA ALA A 174 -8.56 -4.23 8.99
C ALA A 174 -8.78 -4.79 7.58
N ILE A 175 -8.02 -5.82 7.19
CA ILE A 175 -8.17 -6.49 5.89
C ILE A 175 -9.59 -7.06 5.74
N GLN A 176 -10.14 -7.68 6.78
CA GLN A 176 -11.53 -8.15 6.78
C GLN A 176 -12.57 -7.04 6.58
N LEU A 177 -12.22 -5.79 6.84
CA LEU A 177 -13.11 -4.64 6.67
C LEU A 177 -13.04 -4.00 5.28
N PHE A 178 -12.07 -4.33 4.42
CA PHE A 178 -11.95 -3.72 3.08
C PHE A 178 -13.23 -3.81 2.24
N PRO A 179 -13.92 -4.95 2.16
CA PRO A 179 -15.18 -5.05 1.43
C PRO A 179 -16.27 -4.14 2.01
N ILE A 180 -16.30 -4.01 3.35
CA ILE A 180 -17.31 -3.23 4.06
C ILE A 180 -17.13 -1.73 3.82
N ILE A 181 -15.89 -1.23 3.89
CA ILE A 181 -15.58 0.19 3.65
C ILE A 181 -15.59 0.55 2.16
N GLU A 182 -15.80 -0.46 1.28
CA GLU A 182 -15.79 -0.28 -0.18
C GLU A 182 -14.50 0.40 -0.65
N SER A 183 -13.37 -0.10 -0.17
CA SER A 183 -12.07 0.34 -0.63
C SER A 183 -11.93 0.06 -2.13
N LYS A 184 -11.51 1.09 -2.85
CA LYS A 184 -11.30 1.04 -4.30
C LYS A 184 -9.88 1.50 -4.60
N PRO A 185 -8.92 0.57 -4.61
CA PRO A 185 -7.55 0.90 -4.97
C PRO A 185 -7.46 1.63 -6.29
N LYS A 186 -6.58 2.62 -6.34
CA LYS A 186 -6.42 3.49 -7.49
C LYS A 186 -5.27 3.01 -8.35
N ILE A 187 -5.54 2.80 -9.62
CA ILE A 187 -4.53 2.37 -10.58
C ILE A 187 -3.44 3.44 -10.76
N GLU A 188 -3.81 4.71 -10.68
CA GLU A 188 -2.88 5.83 -10.78
C GLU A 188 -1.80 5.75 -9.69
N PHE A 189 -2.19 5.41 -8.47
CA PHE A 189 -1.24 5.20 -7.37
C PHE A 189 -0.24 4.09 -7.68
N VAL A 190 -0.70 2.96 -8.23
CA VAL A 190 0.16 1.83 -8.59
C VAL A 190 1.15 2.24 -9.69
N LEU A 191 0.68 2.97 -10.70
CA LEU A 191 1.52 3.48 -11.77
C LEU A 191 2.58 4.45 -11.26
N ASP A 192 2.22 5.31 -10.31
CA ASP A 192 3.15 6.26 -9.71
C ASP A 192 4.22 5.54 -8.87
N VAL A 193 3.81 4.54 -8.08
CA VAL A 193 4.76 3.66 -7.36
C VAL A 193 5.71 2.98 -8.34
N ALA A 194 5.18 2.39 -9.40
CA ALA A 194 5.99 1.69 -10.40
C ALA A 194 7.01 2.60 -11.10
N ARG A 195 6.59 3.82 -11.48
CA ARG A 195 7.48 4.81 -12.11
C ARG A 195 8.61 5.24 -11.19
N LEU A 196 8.32 5.41 -9.91
CA LEU A 196 9.33 5.78 -8.94
C LEU A 196 10.32 4.63 -8.70
N ILE A 197 9.83 3.38 -8.61
CA ILE A 197 10.71 2.21 -8.52
C ILE A 197 11.66 2.16 -9.73
N GLU A 198 11.15 2.34 -10.94
CA GLU A 198 11.94 2.35 -12.17
C GLU A 198 12.94 3.52 -12.20
N HIS A 199 12.51 4.71 -11.77
CA HIS A 199 13.36 5.91 -11.78
C HIS A 199 14.57 5.80 -10.84
N TYR A 200 14.33 5.31 -9.61
CA TYR A 200 15.38 5.21 -8.60
C TYR A 200 16.23 3.95 -8.69
N ASN A 201 15.83 2.96 -9.48
CA ASN A 201 16.54 1.69 -9.61
C ASN A 201 16.78 1.35 -11.08
N PRO A 202 17.82 1.89 -11.71
CA PRO A 202 18.08 1.71 -13.14
C PRO A 202 18.42 0.26 -13.53
N ASP A 203 18.75 -0.60 -12.57
CA ASP A 203 18.98 -2.02 -12.79
C ASP A 203 17.69 -2.84 -12.81
N PHE A 204 16.53 -2.24 -12.48
CA PHE A 204 15.23 -2.89 -12.55
C PHE A 204 14.53 -2.64 -13.87
N ILE A 205 13.80 -3.65 -14.32
CA ILE A 205 12.77 -3.54 -15.35
C ILE A 205 11.44 -3.64 -14.62
N VAL A 206 10.64 -2.58 -14.72
CA VAL A 206 9.33 -2.51 -14.05
C VAL A 206 8.24 -2.56 -15.12
N ARG A 207 7.25 -3.43 -14.93
CA ARG A 207 6.05 -3.51 -15.75
C ARG A 207 4.81 -3.47 -14.89
N VAL A 208 3.72 -2.95 -15.42
CA VAL A 208 2.45 -2.92 -14.71
C VAL A 208 1.37 -3.56 -15.57
N TYR A 209 0.66 -4.51 -14.98
CA TYR A 209 -0.43 -5.24 -15.61
C TYR A 209 -1.76 -4.92 -14.92
N GLU A 210 -2.79 -4.61 -15.70
CA GLU A 210 -4.15 -4.36 -15.17
C GLU A 210 -4.78 -5.68 -14.72
N VAL A 211 -5.30 -5.72 -13.49
CA VAL A 211 -6.07 -6.85 -13.00
C VAL A 211 -7.42 -6.87 -13.68
N ILE A 212 -7.77 -8.00 -14.30
CA ILE A 212 -9.01 -8.20 -15.05
C ILE A 212 -10.07 -8.83 -14.15
N ASP A 213 -9.67 -9.77 -13.30
CA ASP A 213 -10.56 -10.53 -12.44
C ASP A 213 -9.80 -11.08 -11.22
N ILE A 214 -10.54 -11.63 -10.27
CA ILE A 214 -9.99 -12.39 -9.14
C ILE A 214 -10.69 -13.76 -9.19
N ASP A 215 -9.91 -14.83 -9.28
CA ASP A 215 -10.45 -16.18 -9.39
C ASP A 215 -11.10 -16.68 -8.08
N GLU A 216 -11.64 -17.91 -8.13
CA GLU A 216 -12.34 -18.54 -6.99
C GLU A 216 -11.39 -18.79 -5.79
N ASP A 217 -10.09 -18.91 -6.03
CA ASP A 217 -9.04 -19.09 -5.02
C ASP A 217 -8.52 -17.75 -4.47
N GLY A 218 -8.97 -16.62 -5.02
CA GLY A 218 -8.57 -15.27 -4.63
C GLY A 218 -7.30 -14.78 -5.32
N CYS A 219 -6.82 -15.49 -6.36
CA CYS A 219 -5.65 -15.07 -7.13
C CYS A 219 -6.02 -14.03 -8.19
N TYR A 220 -5.14 -13.07 -8.41
CA TYR A 220 -5.34 -12.02 -9.42
C TYR A 220 -5.15 -12.56 -10.83
N VAL A 221 -6.16 -12.37 -11.68
CA VAL A 221 -6.13 -12.68 -13.12
C VAL A 221 -5.78 -11.40 -13.88
N TYR A 222 -4.74 -11.43 -14.69
CA TYR A 222 -4.25 -10.29 -15.45
C TYR A 222 -3.71 -10.72 -16.81
N ASN A 223 -3.54 -9.74 -17.73
CA ASN A 223 -2.94 -9.99 -19.03
C ASN A 223 -1.48 -9.49 -19.02
N ASP A 224 -0.52 -10.41 -19.03
CA ASP A 224 0.92 -10.13 -19.03
C ASP A 224 1.49 -9.76 -20.40
N ASP A 225 0.70 -9.86 -21.47
CA ASP A 225 1.09 -9.39 -22.80
C ASP A 225 1.05 -7.87 -22.96
N TYR A 226 0.39 -7.14 -22.02
CA TYR A 226 0.16 -5.71 -22.15
C TYR A 226 0.59 -4.93 -20.92
N ASP A 227 1.80 -4.37 -20.98
CA ASP A 227 2.31 -3.44 -19.97
C ASP A 227 1.63 -2.07 -20.09
N ILE A 228 0.90 -1.68 -19.06
CA ILE A 228 0.19 -0.40 -19.02
C ILE A 228 1.06 0.78 -18.56
N LEU A 229 2.21 0.53 -17.89
CA LEU A 229 3.09 1.57 -17.37
C LEU A 229 3.59 2.49 -18.50
N HIS A 230 4.00 1.89 -19.60
CA HIS A 230 4.55 2.59 -20.78
C HIS A 230 3.50 2.85 -21.87
N SER A 231 2.23 2.57 -21.58
CA SER A 231 1.14 2.78 -22.55
C SER A 231 0.73 4.24 -22.67
N LYS A 232 0.32 4.65 -23.89
CA LYS A 232 -0.19 6.02 -24.14
C LYS A 232 -1.44 6.36 -23.31
N LYS A 233 -2.24 5.36 -22.92
CA LYS A 233 -3.47 5.56 -22.14
C LYS A 233 -3.19 6.21 -20.78
N TYR A 234 -2.05 5.90 -20.18
CA TYR A 234 -1.69 6.35 -18.83
C TYR A 234 -0.49 7.29 -18.79
N SER A 235 0.16 7.59 -19.94
CA SER A 235 1.31 8.49 -19.99
C SER A 235 0.99 9.95 -19.62
N GLU A 236 -0.29 10.35 -19.69
CA GLU A 236 -0.76 11.70 -19.40
C GLU A 236 -1.42 11.83 -18.02
N CYS A 237 -1.53 10.73 -17.25
CA CYS A 237 -2.32 10.68 -16.01
C CYS A 237 -1.54 11.03 -14.74
N THR A 238 -0.30 11.53 -14.82
CA THR A 238 0.49 11.79 -13.63
C THR A 238 0.39 13.23 -13.17
N GLU A 239 -0.15 13.41 -11.98
CA GLU A 239 0.02 14.61 -11.16
C GLU A 239 1.34 14.57 -10.35
N LEU A 240 2.18 13.55 -10.58
CA LEU A 240 3.49 13.52 -9.94
C LEU A 240 4.29 14.73 -10.41
N PRO A 241 4.93 15.42 -9.49
CA PRO A 241 5.78 16.53 -9.81
C PRO A 241 6.95 16.09 -10.70
N ASP A 242 7.56 17.03 -11.40
CA ASP A 242 8.79 16.75 -12.14
C ASP A 242 9.82 16.10 -11.21
N LEU A 243 10.06 14.81 -11.41
CA LEU A 243 10.92 13.99 -10.56
C LEU A 243 12.33 14.56 -10.46
N ASN A 244 12.86 15.14 -11.56
CA ASN A 244 14.19 15.77 -11.55
C ASN A 244 14.24 17.01 -10.65
N LYS A 245 13.15 17.78 -10.62
CA LYS A 245 13.05 18.94 -9.73
C LYS A 245 12.90 18.50 -8.28
N LEU A 246 12.13 17.46 -8.04
CA LEU A 246 11.91 16.89 -6.73
C LEU A 246 13.20 16.32 -6.13
N ASP A 247 13.97 15.56 -6.90
CA ASP A 247 15.27 15.05 -6.52
C ASP A 247 16.22 16.18 -6.09
N GLN A 248 16.21 17.29 -6.83
CA GLN A 248 17.03 18.45 -6.47
C GLN A 248 16.55 19.12 -5.17
N GLU A 249 15.26 19.19 -4.94
CA GLU A 249 14.69 19.76 -3.71
C GLU A 249 15.01 18.87 -2.49
N ILE A 250 14.88 17.55 -2.62
CA ILE A 250 15.24 16.58 -1.57
C ILE A 250 16.75 16.64 -1.27
N LYS A 251 17.59 16.56 -2.29
CA LYS A 251 19.07 16.64 -2.14
C LYS A 251 19.54 17.96 -1.53
N ASN A 252 18.79 19.04 -1.69
CA ASN A 252 19.08 20.34 -1.10
C ASN A 252 18.48 20.55 0.30
N GLY A 253 17.85 19.53 0.90
CA GLY A 253 17.23 19.59 2.22
C GLY A 253 15.99 20.48 2.28
N GLY A 254 15.36 20.73 1.15
CA GLY A 254 14.12 21.50 1.05
C GLY A 254 12.93 20.68 1.53
N ALA A 255 12.13 21.22 2.46
CA ALA A 255 10.83 20.66 2.77
C ALA A 255 9.91 20.83 1.54
N CYS A 256 9.47 19.71 0.95
CA CYS A 256 8.54 19.73 -0.17
C CYS A 256 7.21 20.36 0.25
N THR A 257 6.96 21.60 -0.16
CA THR A 257 5.67 22.24 0.02
C THR A 257 4.89 22.18 -1.29
N TRP A 258 4.00 21.20 -1.38
CA TRP A 258 3.03 21.12 -2.48
C TRP A 258 1.83 21.99 -2.18
N LYS A 259 1.43 22.77 -3.18
CA LYS A 259 0.18 23.54 -3.13
C LYS A 259 -0.94 22.77 -3.78
#